data_cd875ce94d614cd4d594a8b4aa1e0add
#
_entry.id   cd875ce94d614cd4d594a8b4aa1e0add
#
_cell.length_a   1.000
_cell.length_b   1.000
_cell.length_c   1.000
_cell.angle_alpha   90.00
_cell.angle_beta   90.00
_cell.angle_gamma   90.00
#
_symmetry.space_group_name_H-M   'P 1'
#
loop_
_entity.id
_entity.type
_entity.pdbx_description
1 polymer ?
#
loop_
_entity_poly.entity_id
_entity_poly.type
_entity_poly.pdbx_seq_one_letter_code
_entity_poly.pdbx_strand_id
1 'polypeptide(L)'
;MKEIVSLCISVLLAGCNARNNGVMRIEAQGSFAVGGTVLADSLGHSFHGDHAYTFYQIPPHARKYPLVFAHGVGQFSKTWETTPDGREGFQNIFLRRGFSIYLVDQPRRGNAGRSTKAATIIPTFDEEVWFNRFRVGIWPNYFEGVQFSRDRETLEQYFRQMTPNIGPVDFEVYSDAYAALFEKTGPAIFIVHSQGGGIAWETLPKTKNIKAIVAYEPGSNVPFPEGRMPQEARFTTLSKKTEGIEVPLSVFRKFVKIPIIVYYGDNLPETDERPELYEWTQRLRLMRQWAKILNDEGGDVTVIHLPKVGLHGNTHFPMSDLNNVEVADHLSNWLHERNLD
;
A
#
# COMPACT_ATOMS: atom_id res chain seq x y z
N MET A 1 42.25 -56.48 12.93
CA MET A 1 40.94 -55.82 12.77
C MET A 1 41.19 -54.33 12.91
N LYS A 2 41.13 -53.58 11.82
CA LYS A 2 41.29 -52.10 11.80
C LYS A 2 39.90 -51.52 11.55
N GLU A 3 39.38 -50.82 12.53
CA GLU A 3 38.13 -50.08 12.39
C GLU A 3 38.39 -48.80 11.61
N ILE A 4 37.66 -48.60 10.52
CA ILE A 4 37.65 -47.39 9.71
C ILE A 4 36.51 -46.52 10.24
N VAL A 5 36.83 -45.46 10.94
CA VAL A 5 35.88 -44.40 11.35
C VAL A 5 35.63 -43.49 10.14
N SER A 6 34.44 -43.57 9.57
CA SER A 6 34.01 -42.69 8.47
C SER A 6 33.52 -41.39 9.06
N LEU A 7 34.26 -40.30 8.84
CA LEU A 7 33.91 -38.95 9.28
C LEU A 7 33.03 -38.29 8.19
N CYS A 8 31.72 -38.27 8.39
CA CYS A 8 30.81 -37.49 7.53
C CYS A 8 30.96 -36.00 7.83
N ILE A 9 31.62 -35.28 6.94
CA ILE A 9 31.68 -33.83 6.96
C ILE A 9 30.41 -33.31 6.29
N SER A 10 29.45 -32.84 7.09
CA SER A 10 28.28 -32.08 6.61
C SER A 10 28.72 -30.70 6.20
N VAL A 11 28.88 -30.44 4.92
CA VAL A 11 29.10 -29.11 4.38
C VAL A 11 27.77 -28.32 4.46
N LEU A 12 27.65 -27.48 5.44
CA LEU A 12 26.62 -26.43 5.48
C LEU A 12 26.90 -25.45 4.35
N LEU A 13 26.22 -25.60 3.24
CA LEU A 13 26.13 -24.56 2.21
C LEU A 13 25.35 -23.38 2.80
N ALA A 14 26.07 -22.43 3.41
CA ALA A 14 25.58 -21.12 3.65
C ALA A 14 25.36 -20.46 2.27
N GLY A 15 24.13 -20.54 1.77
CA GLY A 15 23.73 -19.80 0.58
C GLY A 15 23.83 -18.31 0.87
N CYS A 16 24.96 -17.69 0.51
CA CYS A 16 25.01 -16.26 0.28
C CYS A 16 23.98 -15.95 -0.80
N ASN A 17 22.83 -15.39 -0.42
CA ASN A 17 21.95 -14.71 -1.35
C ASN A 17 22.74 -13.50 -1.90
N ALA A 18 23.55 -13.74 -2.93
CA ALA A 18 24.09 -12.67 -3.74
C ALA A 18 22.87 -11.90 -4.28
N ARG A 19 22.68 -10.66 -3.81
CA ARG A 19 21.71 -9.72 -4.38
C ARG A 19 21.96 -9.74 -5.88
N ASN A 20 20.99 -10.24 -6.64
CA ASN A 20 21.13 -10.41 -8.07
C ASN A 20 20.99 -9.03 -8.72
N ASN A 21 22.04 -8.21 -8.66
CA ASN A 21 22.15 -6.91 -9.32
C ASN A 21 22.30 -7.05 -10.86
N GLY A 22 21.81 -8.17 -11.40
CA GLY A 22 21.81 -8.42 -12.83
C GLY A 22 20.97 -7.39 -13.60
N VAL A 23 21.20 -7.33 -14.92
CA VAL A 23 20.42 -6.48 -15.83
C VAL A 23 18.93 -6.79 -15.66
N MET A 24 18.13 -5.74 -15.38
CA MET A 24 16.69 -5.85 -15.39
C MET A 24 16.20 -5.87 -16.83
N ARG A 25 15.44 -6.91 -17.20
CA ARG A 25 14.86 -7.04 -18.53
C ARG A 25 13.39 -6.70 -18.47
N ILE A 26 12.96 -5.79 -19.34
CA ILE A 26 11.57 -5.39 -19.52
C ILE A 26 11.17 -5.78 -20.94
N GLU A 27 10.14 -6.60 -21.07
CA GLU A 27 9.60 -7.02 -22.38
C GLU A 27 8.66 -5.96 -22.94
N ALA A 28 7.85 -5.34 -22.09
CA ALA A 28 6.95 -4.25 -22.46
C ALA A 28 6.82 -3.22 -21.35
N GLN A 29 6.71 -1.96 -21.73
CA GLN A 29 6.35 -0.86 -20.84
C GLN A 29 5.53 0.19 -21.55
N GLY A 30 4.78 0.97 -20.80
CA GLY A 30 3.99 2.05 -21.35
C GLY A 30 3.13 2.71 -20.29
N SER A 31 2.21 3.56 -20.74
CA SER A 31 1.26 4.22 -19.86
C SER A 31 -0.08 4.44 -20.54
N PHE A 32 -1.11 4.61 -19.74
CA PHE A 32 -2.46 4.94 -20.21
C PHE A 32 -3.27 5.61 -19.08
N ALA A 33 -4.37 6.25 -19.45
CA ALA A 33 -5.37 6.74 -18.52
C ALA A 33 -6.61 5.83 -18.53
N VAL A 34 -7.29 5.72 -17.38
CA VAL A 34 -8.52 4.92 -17.23
C VAL A 34 -9.55 5.64 -16.35
N GLY A 35 -10.81 5.32 -16.57
CA GLY A 35 -11.92 5.92 -15.84
C GLY A 35 -12.06 7.42 -16.13
N GLY A 36 -12.58 8.14 -15.15
CA GLY A 36 -12.77 9.58 -15.24
C GLY A 36 -14.09 10.00 -15.83
N THR A 37 -14.26 11.32 -15.98
CA THR A 37 -15.46 11.96 -16.43
C THR A 37 -15.16 12.87 -17.62
N VAL A 38 -16.03 12.85 -18.62
CA VAL A 38 -16.00 13.78 -19.74
C VAL A 38 -17.13 14.77 -19.57
N LEU A 39 -16.80 16.04 -19.40
CA LEU A 39 -17.77 17.16 -19.42
C LEU A 39 -17.83 17.75 -20.84
N ALA A 40 -19.00 18.21 -21.24
CA ALA A 40 -19.20 18.96 -22.47
C ALA A 40 -19.94 20.27 -22.17
N ASP A 41 -19.57 21.34 -22.88
CA ASP A 41 -20.29 22.61 -22.84
C ASP A 41 -21.37 22.67 -23.94
N SER A 42 -22.11 23.76 -23.96
CA SER A 42 -23.18 23.98 -24.96
C SER A 42 -22.69 24.16 -26.40
N LEU A 43 -21.39 24.36 -26.60
CA LEU A 43 -20.73 24.50 -27.91
C LEU A 43 -20.10 23.19 -28.39
N GLY A 44 -20.20 22.12 -27.57
CA GLY A 44 -19.63 20.81 -27.88
C GLY A 44 -18.11 20.68 -27.53
N HIS A 45 -17.54 21.63 -26.82
CA HIS A 45 -16.18 21.48 -26.32
C HIS A 45 -16.14 20.46 -25.15
N SER A 46 -15.13 19.61 -25.11
CA SER A 46 -14.99 18.57 -24.10
C SER A 46 -13.88 18.85 -23.09
N PHE A 47 -14.08 18.37 -21.86
CA PHE A 47 -13.10 18.37 -20.80
C PHE A 47 -13.03 16.98 -20.18
N HIS A 48 -11.85 16.32 -20.25
CA HIS A 48 -11.58 15.03 -19.66
C HIS A 48 -10.87 15.22 -18.32
N GLY A 49 -11.46 14.78 -17.22
CA GLY A 49 -10.89 14.88 -15.87
C GLY A 49 -11.23 13.68 -15.01
N ASP A 50 -10.73 13.66 -13.78
CA ASP A 50 -10.97 12.62 -12.77
C ASP A 50 -10.58 11.18 -13.19
N HIS A 51 -9.71 11.03 -14.20
CA HIS A 51 -9.14 9.73 -14.60
C HIS A 51 -7.95 9.38 -13.71
N ALA A 52 -7.61 8.10 -13.62
CA ALA A 52 -6.33 7.63 -13.09
C ALA A 52 -5.31 7.56 -14.23
N TYR A 53 -4.03 7.84 -13.91
CA TYR A 53 -2.91 7.56 -14.79
C TYR A 53 -2.21 6.29 -14.32
N THR A 54 -1.85 5.42 -15.27
CA THR A 54 -1.18 4.15 -14.97
C THR A 54 0.07 4.01 -15.84
N PHE A 55 1.22 3.81 -15.20
CA PHE A 55 2.45 3.37 -15.83
C PHE A 55 2.62 1.88 -15.57
N TYR A 56 3.07 1.10 -16.59
CA TYR A 56 3.27 -0.33 -16.42
C TYR A 56 4.60 -0.81 -16.99
N GLN A 57 5.12 -1.89 -16.40
CA GLN A 57 6.26 -2.65 -16.87
C GLN A 57 5.97 -4.15 -16.76
N ILE A 58 6.32 -4.89 -17.80
CA ILE A 58 6.10 -6.33 -17.91
C ILE A 58 7.48 -7.00 -18.12
N PRO A 59 7.94 -7.84 -17.18
CA PRO A 59 9.19 -8.59 -17.37
C PRO A 59 8.96 -9.79 -18.29
N PRO A 60 10.01 -10.37 -18.89
CA PRO A 60 9.90 -11.65 -19.59
C PRO A 60 9.38 -12.76 -18.67
N HIS A 61 8.54 -13.64 -19.20
CA HIS A 61 7.94 -14.75 -18.42
C HIS A 61 7.24 -14.28 -17.14
N ALA A 62 6.45 -13.21 -17.26
CA ALA A 62 5.76 -12.61 -16.14
C ALA A 62 4.92 -13.64 -15.35
N ARG A 63 4.88 -13.48 -14.03
CA ARG A 63 4.02 -14.25 -13.13
C ARG A 63 2.55 -14.06 -13.48
N LYS A 64 1.71 -15.01 -13.03
CA LYS A 64 0.31 -15.09 -13.39
C LYS A 64 -0.50 -13.82 -13.09
N TYR A 65 -0.29 -13.23 -11.93
CA TYR A 65 -1.03 -12.04 -11.52
C TYR A 65 -0.12 -10.82 -11.43
N PRO A 66 -0.39 -9.75 -12.20
CA PRO A 66 0.32 -8.49 -12.03
C PRO A 66 0.01 -7.85 -10.67
N LEU A 67 0.89 -6.96 -10.23
CA LEU A 67 0.73 -6.12 -9.05
C LEU A 67 0.27 -4.72 -9.45
N VAL A 68 -0.86 -4.28 -8.93
CA VAL A 68 -1.41 -2.93 -9.10
C VAL A 68 -1.19 -2.16 -7.81
N PHE A 69 -0.49 -1.02 -7.88
CA PHE A 69 -0.07 -0.26 -6.72
C PHE A 69 -0.86 1.06 -6.58
N ALA A 70 -1.46 1.27 -5.40
CA ALA A 70 -2.13 2.52 -5.03
C ALA A 70 -1.44 3.18 -3.83
N HIS A 71 -1.09 4.44 -3.99
CA HIS A 71 -0.43 5.25 -2.96
C HIS A 71 -1.39 5.82 -1.90
N GLY A 72 -0.85 6.45 -0.86
CA GLY A 72 -1.59 7.12 0.21
C GLY A 72 -1.91 8.59 -0.06
N VAL A 73 -2.42 9.28 0.98
CA VAL A 73 -2.67 10.73 0.95
C VAL A 73 -1.34 11.50 0.83
N GLY A 74 -1.36 12.60 0.10
CA GLY A 74 -0.16 13.40 -0.13
C GLY A 74 0.93 12.72 -0.93
N GLN A 75 0.63 11.60 -1.59
CA GLN A 75 1.58 10.77 -2.33
C GLN A 75 1.15 10.60 -3.79
N PHE A 76 2.03 10.05 -4.61
CA PHE A 76 1.80 9.59 -5.98
C PHE A 76 2.62 8.31 -6.25
N SER A 77 2.66 7.82 -7.44
CA SER A 77 3.35 6.56 -7.82
C SER A 77 4.80 6.46 -7.33
N LYS A 78 5.48 7.60 -7.13
CA LYS A 78 6.84 7.69 -6.58
C LYS A 78 7.03 6.91 -5.27
N THR A 79 5.98 6.75 -4.46
CA THR A 79 6.00 5.95 -3.23
C THR A 79 6.53 4.53 -3.45
N TRP A 80 6.32 3.96 -4.62
CA TRP A 80 6.67 2.58 -4.98
C TRP A 80 7.94 2.45 -5.79
N GLU A 81 8.45 3.56 -6.32
CA GLU A 81 9.66 3.64 -7.15
C GLU A 81 10.93 3.59 -6.28
N THR A 82 11.95 4.37 -6.66
CA THR A 82 13.18 4.53 -5.88
C THR A 82 12.88 5.11 -4.50
N THR A 83 13.41 4.52 -3.46
CA THR A 83 13.28 5.01 -2.09
C THR A 83 13.92 6.39 -1.91
N PRO A 84 13.58 7.17 -0.87
CA PRO A 84 14.19 8.48 -0.64
C PRO A 84 15.72 8.47 -0.53
N ASP A 85 16.31 7.38 -0.04
CA ASP A 85 17.75 7.16 0.07
C ASP A 85 18.39 6.52 -1.19
N GLY A 86 17.66 6.46 -2.31
CA GLY A 86 18.19 6.06 -3.62
C GLY A 86 18.23 4.55 -3.89
N ARG A 87 17.75 3.70 -2.98
CA ARG A 87 17.66 2.24 -3.19
C ARG A 87 16.47 1.86 -4.09
N GLU A 88 16.43 0.61 -4.51
CA GLU A 88 15.28 0.06 -5.21
C GLU A 88 14.06 0.00 -4.29
N GLY A 89 12.93 0.57 -4.76
CA GLY A 89 11.63 0.39 -4.12
C GLY A 89 10.90 -0.84 -4.64
N PHE A 90 9.66 -1.01 -4.23
CA PHE A 90 8.87 -2.21 -4.55
C PHE A 90 8.65 -2.43 -6.04
N GLN A 91 8.58 -1.38 -6.85
CA GLN A 91 8.54 -1.49 -8.32
C GLN A 91 9.67 -2.41 -8.81
N ASN A 92 10.92 -2.06 -8.54
CA ASN A 92 12.09 -2.79 -9.04
C ASN A 92 12.24 -4.15 -8.35
N ILE A 93 12.00 -4.21 -7.04
CA ILE A 93 12.09 -5.45 -6.27
C ILE A 93 11.15 -6.51 -6.85
N PHE A 94 9.88 -6.17 -7.12
CA PHE A 94 8.91 -7.12 -7.65
C PHE A 94 9.06 -7.40 -9.14
N LEU A 95 9.54 -6.43 -9.94
CA LEU A 95 9.96 -6.70 -11.32
C LEU A 95 11.06 -7.76 -11.38
N ARG A 96 12.08 -7.68 -10.51
CA ARG A 96 13.15 -8.69 -10.41
C ARG A 96 12.62 -10.05 -9.97
N ARG A 97 11.49 -10.09 -9.26
CA ARG A 97 10.79 -11.32 -8.85
C ARG A 97 9.83 -11.84 -9.92
N GLY A 98 9.80 -11.21 -11.10
CA GLY A 98 9.01 -11.64 -12.25
C GLY A 98 7.55 -11.16 -12.26
N PHE A 99 7.16 -10.22 -11.41
CA PHE A 99 5.81 -9.65 -11.46
C PHE A 99 5.72 -8.52 -12.47
N SER A 100 4.65 -8.48 -13.25
CA SER A 100 4.24 -7.28 -13.97
C SER A 100 3.76 -6.22 -12.98
N ILE A 101 4.14 -4.97 -13.21
CA ILE A 101 3.90 -3.86 -12.28
C ILE A 101 3.04 -2.80 -12.96
N TYR A 102 2.01 -2.35 -12.26
CA TYR A 102 1.17 -1.22 -12.63
C TYR A 102 1.22 -0.18 -11.52
N LEU A 103 1.91 0.94 -11.73
CA LEU A 103 1.97 2.07 -10.81
C LEU A 103 0.88 3.07 -11.18
N VAL A 104 0.07 3.45 -10.21
CA VAL A 104 -1.12 4.26 -10.46
C VAL A 104 -1.04 5.57 -9.71
N ASP A 105 -1.18 6.68 -10.44
CA ASP A 105 -1.56 7.96 -9.85
C ASP A 105 -3.08 8.04 -9.80
N GLN A 106 -3.60 8.20 -8.59
CA GLN A 106 -5.03 8.32 -8.34
C GLN A 106 -5.60 9.55 -9.04
N PRO A 107 -6.89 9.57 -9.40
CA PRO A 107 -7.52 10.78 -9.90
C PRO A 107 -7.20 12.02 -9.05
N ARG A 108 -6.95 13.14 -9.69
CA ARG A 108 -6.60 14.43 -9.06
C ARG A 108 -5.24 14.43 -8.35
N ARG A 109 -4.30 13.54 -8.78
CA ARG A 109 -3.01 13.38 -8.13
C ARG A 109 -1.91 13.11 -9.16
N GLY A 110 -0.67 13.59 -8.93
CA GLY A 110 0.48 13.29 -9.79
C GLY A 110 0.20 13.56 -11.28
N ASN A 111 0.47 12.57 -12.13
CA ASN A 111 0.21 12.63 -13.58
C ASN A 111 -1.29 12.61 -13.93
N ALA A 112 -2.18 12.30 -12.98
CA ALA A 112 -3.63 12.32 -13.13
C ALA A 112 -4.26 13.61 -12.60
N GLY A 113 -3.57 14.74 -12.72
CA GLY A 113 -3.90 16.01 -12.07
C GLY A 113 -5.08 16.78 -12.63
N ARG A 114 -5.82 16.31 -13.67
CA ARG A 114 -7.01 17.01 -14.16
C ARG A 114 -8.24 16.65 -13.34
N SER A 115 -8.84 17.66 -12.69
CA SER A 115 -10.06 17.50 -11.90
C SER A 115 -11.27 18.16 -12.57
N THR A 116 -12.43 17.52 -12.48
CA THR A 116 -13.73 18.14 -12.86
C THR A 116 -14.27 19.10 -11.80
N LYS A 117 -13.59 19.20 -10.65
CA LYS A 117 -13.92 20.11 -9.55
C LYS A 117 -12.82 21.14 -9.38
N ALA A 118 -13.22 22.38 -9.12
CA ALA A 118 -12.27 23.43 -8.79
C ALA A 118 -11.54 23.13 -7.46
N ALA A 119 -10.27 23.50 -7.40
CA ALA A 119 -9.46 23.44 -6.19
C ALA A 119 -8.47 24.60 -6.15
N THR A 120 -8.15 25.06 -4.93
CA THR A 120 -7.05 25.98 -4.68
C THR A 120 -5.95 25.23 -3.96
N ILE A 121 -4.74 25.28 -4.48
CA ILE A 121 -3.56 24.71 -3.84
C ILE A 121 -2.90 25.82 -3.03
N ILE A 122 -2.79 25.60 -1.73
CA ILE A 122 -2.15 26.53 -0.79
C ILE A 122 -0.92 25.83 -0.22
N PRO A 123 0.28 26.46 -0.25
CA PRO A 123 1.45 25.94 0.45
C PRO A 123 1.15 25.72 1.94
N THR A 124 1.37 24.51 2.43
CA THR A 124 1.11 24.14 3.82
C THR A 124 2.43 23.70 4.45
N PHE A 125 2.76 24.29 5.62
CA PHE A 125 3.97 23.93 6.37
C PHE A 125 3.64 22.79 7.34
N ASP A 126 3.65 21.56 6.84
CA ASP A 126 3.22 20.37 7.60
C ASP A 126 4.20 19.19 7.54
N GLU A 127 5.40 19.40 7.01
CA GLU A 127 6.42 18.35 6.84
C GLU A 127 6.83 17.72 8.18
N GLU A 128 7.02 18.54 9.22
CA GLU A 128 7.36 18.09 10.57
C GLU A 128 6.19 17.33 11.24
N VAL A 129 4.96 17.73 10.93
CA VAL A 129 3.75 17.00 11.38
C VAL A 129 3.72 15.61 10.75
N TRP A 130 4.02 15.50 9.47
CA TRP A 130 4.08 14.22 8.78
C TRP A 130 5.27 13.36 9.21
N PHE A 131 6.43 13.97 9.52
CA PHE A 131 7.57 13.28 10.11
C PHE A 131 7.17 12.54 11.40
N ASN A 132 6.46 13.23 12.29
CA ASN A 132 5.97 12.63 13.54
C ASN A 132 4.90 11.57 13.27
N ARG A 133 3.86 11.93 12.54
CA ARG A 133 2.70 11.07 12.28
C ARG A 133 3.07 9.79 11.53
N PHE A 134 4.07 9.87 10.65
CA PHE A 134 4.57 8.71 9.91
C PHE A 134 5.64 7.92 10.66
N ARG A 135 5.88 8.28 11.93
CA ARG A 135 6.73 7.53 12.87
C ARG A 135 8.19 7.42 12.44
N VAL A 136 8.70 8.44 11.75
CA VAL A 136 10.14 8.61 11.54
C VAL A 136 10.81 8.99 12.85
N GLY A 137 10.15 9.81 13.66
CA GLY A 137 10.62 10.26 14.96
C GLY A 137 9.66 11.26 15.60
N ILE A 138 10.17 12.07 16.50
CA ILE A 138 9.57 13.30 17.00
C ILE A 138 10.48 14.45 16.62
N TRP A 139 10.06 15.22 15.65
CA TRP A 139 10.88 16.27 15.06
C TRP A 139 11.63 17.11 16.11
N PRO A 140 12.93 17.38 15.92
CA PRO A 140 13.80 16.90 14.83
C PRO A 140 14.50 15.55 15.12
N ASN A 141 14.08 14.81 16.14
CA ASN A 141 14.74 13.60 16.61
C ASN A 141 14.12 12.35 16.01
N TYR A 142 14.96 11.48 15.46
CA TYR A 142 14.56 10.18 14.95
C TYR A 142 14.31 9.18 16.08
N PHE A 143 13.40 8.24 15.89
CA PHE A 143 13.27 7.12 16.83
C PHE A 143 14.54 6.25 16.81
N GLU A 144 14.84 5.65 17.94
CA GLU A 144 15.93 4.66 18.02
C GLU A 144 15.57 3.43 17.16
N GLY A 145 16.52 2.96 16.37
CA GLY A 145 16.33 1.79 15.50
C GLY A 145 15.37 2.00 14.33
N VAL A 146 14.89 3.23 14.08
CA VAL A 146 14.01 3.50 12.93
C VAL A 146 14.69 3.11 11.62
N GLN A 147 13.96 2.45 10.75
CA GLN A 147 14.45 2.02 9.44
C GLN A 147 14.37 3.14 8.38
N PHE A 148 14.75 4.33 8.76
CA PHE A 148 14.83 5.51 7.90
C PHE A 148 16.26 6.08 7.94
N SER A 149 16.83 6.41 6.78
CA SER A 149 18.16 7.03 6.74
C SER A 149 18.14 8.42 7.36
N ARG A 150 19.16 8.71 8.19
CA ARG A 150 19.27 9.99 8.92
C ARG A 150 20.05 11.06 8.16
N ASP A 151 20.47 10.77 6.92
CA ASP A 151 21.14 11.78 6.11
C ASP A 151 20.15 12.84 5.61
N ARG A 152 20.68 14.04 5.42
CA ARG A 152 19.87 15.21 5.04
C ARG A 152 19.22 15.04 3.68
N GLU A 153 19.93 14.48 2.71
CA GLU A 153 19.41 14.32 1.34
C GLU A 153 18.20 13.38 1.32
N THR A 154 18.26 12.27 2.04
CA THR A 154 17.11 11.34 2.20
C THR A 154 15.90 12.05 2.77
N LEU A 155 16.06 12.85 3.81
CA LEU A 155 14.96 13.59 4.41
C LEU A 155 14.36 14.61 3.42
N GLU A 156 15.19 15.34 2.69
CA GLU A 156 14.74 16.28 1.67
C GLU A 156 14.01 15.56 0.51
N GLN A 157 14.49 14.40 0.07
CA GLN A 157 13.81 13.59 -0.94
C GLN A 157 12.48 13.04 -0.44
N TYR A 158 12.42 12.65 0.82
CA TYR A 158 11.18 12.21 1.46
C TYR A 158 10.11 13.30 1.47
N PHE A 159 10.46 14.54 1.82
CA PHE A 159 9.54 15.67 1.79
C PHE A 159 9.13 16.06 0.36
N ARG A 160 10.07 16.01 -0.60
CA ARG A 160 9.79 16.34 -2.02
C ARG A 160 8.88 15.34 -2.74
N GLN A 161 8.68 14.14 -2.23
CA GLN A 161 7.71 13.22 -2.81
C GLN A 161 6.27 13.51 -2.39
N MET A 162 6.02 14.49 -1.52
CA MET A 162 4.68 14.95 -1.20
C MET A 162 4.07 15.69 -2.38
N THR A 163 2.78 15.42 -2.67
CA THR A 163 2.06 16.06 -3.76
C THR A 163 0.65 16.47 -3.31
N PRO A 164 0.17 17.65 -3.73
CA PRO A 164 -1.16 18.09 -3.37
C PRO A 164 -2.24 17.30 -4.09
N ASN A 165 -3.45 17.33 -3.54
CA ASN A 165 -4.65 16.88 -4.21
C ASN A 165 -5.21 18.04 -5.05
N ILE A 166 -5.42 17.84 -6.36
CA ILE A 166 -5.99 18.83 -7.27
C ILE A 166 -7.50 18.61 -7.36
N GLY A 167 -8.19 18.86 -6.25
CA GLY A 167 -9.62 18.64 -6.09
C GLY A 167 -9.96 17.95 -4.78
N PRO A 168 -11.23 17.81 -4.44
CA PRO A 168 -11.65 17.13 -3.23
C PRO A 168 -11.31 15.63 -3.29
N VAL A 169 -11.06 15.04 -2.12
CA VAL A 169 -10.98 13.57 -1.98
C VAL A 169 -12.38 12.99 -2.22
N ASP A 170 -12.44 12.01 -3.12
CA ASP A 170 -13.69 11.39 -3.56
C ASP A 170 -13.43 9.91 -3.81
N PHE A 171 -13.77 9.08 -2.84
CA PHE A 171 -13.51 7.64 -2.90
C PHE A 171 -14.30 6.94 -3.99
N GLU A 172 -15.50 7.45 -4.36
CA GLU A 172 -16.27 6.88 -5.46
C GLU A 172 -15.56 7.09 -6.80
N VAL A 173 -15.10 8.32 -7.08
CA VAL A 173 -14.30 8.64 -8.27
C VAL A 173 -13.02 7.78 -8.32
N TYR A 174 -12.36 7.62 -7.20
CA TYR A 174 -11.13 6.83 -7.14
C TYR A 174 -11.41 5.35 -7.39
N SER A 175 -12.37 4.77 -6.70
CA SER A 175 -12.70 3.35 -6.82
C SER A 175 -13.27 2.99 -8.20
N ASP A 176 -14.01 3.89 -8.87
CA ASP A 176 -14.46 3.71 -10.25
C ASP A 176 -13.28 3.68 -11.23
N ALA A 177 -12.30 4.57 -11.06
CA ALA A 177 -11.11 4.58 -11.90
C ALA A 177 -10.26 3.30 -11.71
N TYR A 178 -10.11 2.81 -10.47
CA TYR A 178 -9.44 1.54 -10.20
C TYR A 178 -10.23 0.33 -10.71
N ALA A 179 -11.56 0.33 -10.60
CA ALA A 179 -12.39 -0.72 -11.19
C ALA A 179 -12.18 -0.79 -12.71
N ALA A 180 -12.20 0.37 -13.41
CA ALA A 180 -11.89 0.44 -14.83
C ALA A 180 -10.47 -0.05 -15.16
N LEU A 181 -9.49 0.20 -14.27
CA LEU A 181 -8.14 -0.34 -14.41
C LEU A 181 -8.15 -1.87 -14.35
N PHE A 182 -8.80 -2.46 -13.35
CA PHE A 182 -8.89 -3.92 -13.20
C PHE A 182 -9.64 -4.58 -14.36
N GLU A 183 -10.62 -3.92 -14.97
CA GLU A 183 -11.24 -4.42 -16.20
C GLU A 183 -10.26 -4.41 -17.39
N LYS A 184 -9.34 -3.44 -17.44
CA LYS A 184 -8.33 -3.33 -18.50
C LYS A 184 -7.15 -4.29 -18.29
N THR A 185 -6.67 -4.46 -17.04
CA THR A 185 -5.52 -5.33 -16.71
C THR A 185 -5.91 -6.80 -16.57
N GLY A 186 -7.19 -7.08 -16.31
CA GLY A 186 -7.67 -8.40 -15.92
C GLY A 186 -7.31 -8.76 -14.46
N PRO A 187 -7.32 -10.06 -14.12
CA PRO A 187 -7.06 -10.53 -12.77
C PRO A 187 -5.70 -10.09 -12.24
N ALA A 188 -5.67 -9.39 -11.10
CA ALA A 188 -4.45 -8.80 -10.52
C ALA A 188 -4.51 -8.76 -8.98
N ILE A 189 -3.37 -8.54 -8.34
CA ILE A 189 -3.21 -8.31 -6.90
C ILE A 189 -3.19 -6.82 -6.65
N PHE A 190 -4.00 -6.36 -5.71
CA PHE A 190 -4.10 -4.94 -5.36
C PHE A 190 -3.24 -4.64 -4.14
N ILE A 191 -2.16 -3.87 -4.32
CA ILE A 191 -1.25 -3.43 -3.25
C ILE A 191 -1.52 -1.97 -2.96
N VAL A 192 -1.88 -1.68 -1.73
CA VAL A 192 -2.32 -0.34 -1.34
C VAL A 192 -1.59 0.15 -0.10
N HIS A 193 -1.45 1.46 0.01
CA HIS A 193 -0.85 2.12 1.15
C HIS A 193 -1.79 3.18 1.73
N SER A 194 -1.90 3.23 3.06
CA SER A 194 -2.56 4.30 3.81
C SER A 194 -3.99 4.60 3.30
N GLN A 195 -4.27 5.79 2.79
CA GLN A 195 -5.56 6.17 2.17
C GLN A 195 -5.98 5.20 1.05
N GLY A 196 -5.01 4.61 0.35
CA GLY A 196 -5.26 3.59 -0.67
C GLY A 196 -6.04 2.38 -0.15
N GLY A 197 -5.97 2.11 1.15
CA GLY A 197 -6.81 1.07 1.80
C GLY A 197 -8.29 1.34 1.61
N GLY A 198 -8.76 2.56 1.92
CA GLY A 198 -10.16 2.95 1.70
C GLY A 198 -10.59 2.82 0.24
N ILE A 199 -9.67 3.13 -0.69
CA ILE A 199 -9.92 2.95 -2.13
C ILE A 199 -10.08 1.46 -2.46
N ALA A 200 -9.22 0.60 -1.92
CA ALA A 200 -9.31 -0.85 -2.17
C ALA A 200 -10.62 -1.44 -1.65
N TRP A 201 -11.04 -1.00 -0.46
CA TRP A 201 -12.30 -1.46 0.13
C TRP A 201 -13.51 -1.07 -0.73
N GLU A 202 -13.52 0.11 -1.34
CA GLU A 202 -14.59 0.56 -2.22
C GLU A 202 -14.47 0.00 -3.65
N THR A 203 -13.27 -0.36 -4.11
CA THR A 203 -13.04 -0.94 -5.43
C THR A 203 -13.46 -2.41 -5.50
N LEU A 204 -13.16 -3.20 -4.45
CA LEU A 204 -13.41 -4.64 -4.47
C LEU A 204 -14.87 -5.01 -4.82
N PRO A 205 -15.90 -4.33 -4.31
CA PRO A 205 -17.28 -4.63 -4.70
C PRO A 205 -17.61 -4.35 -6.17
N LYS A 206 -16.80 -3.54 -6.87
CA LYS A 206 -17.06 -3.05 -8.24
C LYS A 206 -16.45 -3.93 -9.34
N THR A 207 -15.52 -4.85 -9.01
CA THR A 207 -14.85 -5.72 -9.99
C THR A 207 -14.63 -7.14 -9.47
N LYS A 208 -14.49 -8.11 -10.38
CA LYS A 208 -14.13 -9.52 -10.05
C LYS A 208 -12.65 -9.80 -10.26
N ASN A 209 -11.89 -8.81 -10.71
CA ASN A 209 -10.51 -8.96 -11.14
C ASN A 209 -9.49 -8.74 -9.99
N ILE A 210 -9.90 -8.33 -8.81
CA ILE A 210 -9.04 -8.32 -7.63
C ILE A 210 -8.95 -9.75 -7.07
N LYS A 211 -7.73 -10.32 -7.06
CA LYS A 211 -7.46 -11.70 -6.60
C LYS A 211 -6.94 -11.76 -5.19
N ALA A 212 -6.31 -10.69 -4.71
CA ALA A 212 -5.89 -10.49 -3.34
C ALA A 212 -5.75 -9.00 -3.05
N ILE A 213 -5.82 -8.60 -1.79
CA ILE A 213 -5.45 -7.26 -1.34
C ILE A 213 -4.29 -7.35 -0.37
N VAL A 214 -3.26 -6.53 -0.61
CA VAL A 214 -2.13 -6.29 0.28
C VAL A 214 -2.19 -4.86 0.74
N ALA A 215 -2.45 -4.62 2.01
CA ALA A 215 -2.63 -3.27 2.54
C ALA A 215 -1.53 -2.92 3.55
N TYR A 216 -0.70 -1.94 3.20
CA TYR A 216 0.29 -1.36 4.10
C TYR A 216 -0.33 -0.18 4.83
N GLU A 217 -0.43 -0.29 6.17
CA GLU A 217 -0.92 0.78 7.05
C GLU A 217 -2.26 1.40 6.61
N PRO A 218 -3.27 0.60 6.22
CA PRO A 218 -4.51 1.16 5.71
C PRO A 218 -5.22 2.03 6.74
N GLY A 219 -5.79 3.12 6.27
CA GLY A 219 -6.69 4.00 7.02
C GLY A 219 -8.00 4.18 6.28
N SER A 220 -9.04 4.59 6.99
CA SER A 220 -10.36 4.99 6.51
C SER A 220 -11.22 3.93 5.79
N ASN A 221 -12.50 4.12 5.87
CA ASN A 221 -13.56 3.41 5.14
C ASN A 221 -13.52 1.87 5.29
N VAL A 222 -13.05 1.37 6.46
CA VAL A 222 -13.03 -0.09 6.74
C VAL A 222 -14.45 -0.61 6.75
N PRO A 223 -14.82 -1.56 5.86
CA PRO A 223 -16.21 -1.98 5.70
C PRO A 223 -16.61 -3.00 6.78
N PHE A 224 -17.63 -2.68 7.56
CA PHE A 224 -18.26 -3.59 8.52
C PHE A 224 -19.66 -3.97 8.05
N PRO A 225 -20.15 -5.17 8.36
CA PRO A 225 -21.54 -5.50 8.09
C PRO A 225 -22.45 -4.64 8.96
N GLU A 226 -23.59 -4.22 8.40
CA GLU A 226 -24.61 -3.44 9.12
C GLU A 226 -24.91 -4.02 10.48
N GLY A 227 -24.92 -3.16 11.52
CA GLY A 227 -25.16 -3.52 12.91
C GLY A 227 -24.00 -4.23 13.64
N ARG A 228 -22.86 -4.46 12.96
CA ARG A 228 -21.68 -5.14 13.55
C ARG A 228 -20.42 -4.27 13.62
N MET A 229 -20.53 -2.98 13.27
CA MET A 229 -19.39 -2.06 13.37
C MET A 229 -19.08 -1.76 14.84
N PRO A 230 -17.83 -2.02 15.31
CA PRO A 230 -17.41 -1.68 16.66
C PRO A 230 -17.55 -0.19 16.95
N GLN A 231 -17.80 0.16 18.21
CA GLN A 231 -17.98 1.57 18.60
C GLN A 231 -16.68 2.36 18.41
N GLU A 232 -15.54 1.72 18.61
CA GLU A 232 -14.19 2.29 18.40
C GLU A 232 -13.93 2.64 16.93
N ALA A 233 -14.59 1.97 15.98
CA ALA A 233 -14.51 2.28 14.57
C ALA A 233 -15.19 3.60 14.18
N ARG A 234 -16.03 4.15 15.07
CA ARG A 234 -16.81 5.35 14.82
C ARG A 234 -16.03 6.65 15.05
N PHE A 235 -14.89 6.60 15.74
CA PHE A 235 -14.12 7.80 16.09
C PHE A 235 -12.62 7.53 16.08
N THR A 236 -11.86 8.46 15.49
CA THR A 236 -10.43 8.59 15.74
C THR A 236 -10.17 9.79 16.64
N THR A 237 -9.10 9.74 17.42
CA THR A 237 -8.72 10.80 18.37
C THR A 237 -8.39 12.13 17.70
N LEU A 238 -7.81 12.11 16.50
CA LEU A 238 -7.34 13.33 15.83
C LEU A 238 -8.34 13.91 14.83
N SER A 239 -8.93 13.07 14.01
CA SER A 239 -9.72 13.57 12.87
C SER A 239 -11.21 13.70 13.17
N LYS A 240 -11.70 13.14 14.28
CA LYS A 240 -13.13 12.96 14.58
C LYS A 240 -13.92 12.34 13.42
N LYS A 241 -13.21 11.66 12.52
CA LYS A 241 -13.78 10.96 11.36
C LYS A 241 -13.97 9.50 11.68
N THR A 242 -15.01 8.93 11.13
CA THR A 242 -15.29 7.50 11.21
C THR A 242 -14.23 6.75 10.39
N GLU A 243 -13.53 5.81 11.01
CA GLU A 243 -12.58 4.92 10.30
C GLU A 243 -13.29 3.73 9.65
N GLY A 244 -14.45 3.32 10.19
CA GLY A 244 -15.29 2.28 9.63
C GLY A 244 -16.52 2.83 8.91
N ILE A 245 -17.02 2.05 7.97
CA ILE A 245 -18.31 2.27 7.32
C ILE A 245 -19.16 1.01 7.43
N GLU A 246 -20.48 1.16 7.59
CA GLU A 246 -21.38 0.02 7.54
C GLU A 246 -21.80 -0.25 6.10
N VAL A 247 -21.73 -1.51 5.69
CA VAL A 247 -22.09 -1.97 4.35
C VAL A 247 -23.07 -3.13 4.43
N PRO A 248 -23.95 -3.32 3.43
CA PRO A 248 -24.82 -4.50 3.37
C PRO A 248 -24.01 -5.80 3.47
N LEU A 249 -24.56 -6.80 4.15
CA LEU A 249 -23.88 -8.09 4.33
C LEU A 249 -23.48 -8.74 3.00
N SER A 250 -24.24 -8.53 1.93
CA SER A 250 -23.92 -9.02 0.59
C SER A 250 -22.65 -8.38 0.00
N VAL A 251 -22.38 -7.12 0.34
CA VAL A 251 -21.14 -6.40 -0.01
C VAL A 251 -19.98 -6.91 0.85
N PHE A 252 -20.19 -7.01 2.17
CA PHE A 252 -19.19 -7.52 3.11
C PHE A 252 -18.69 -8.92 2.72
N ARG A 253 -19.59 -9.81 2.31
CA ARG A 253 -19.25 -11.18 1.88
C ARG A 253 -18.40 -11.25 0.60
N LYS A 254 -18.22 -10.15 -0.14
CA LYS A 254 -17.26 -10.13 -1.25
C LYS A 254 -15.81 -10.19 -0.75
N PHE A 255 -15.53 -9.64 0.43
CA PHE A 255 -14.20 -9.68 1.07
C PHE A 255 -13.83 -11.09 1.55
N VAL A 256 -14.80 -11.91 1.92
CA VAL A 256 -14.58 -13.31 2.31
C VAL A 256 -13.99 -14.17 1.16
N LYS A 257 -14.15 -13.74 -0.10
CA LYS A 257 -13.82 -14.53 -1.28
C LYS A 257 -12.37 -14.43 -1.75
N ILE A 258 -11.59 -13.53 -1.17
CA ILE A 258 -10.20 -13.29 -1.56
C ILE A 258 -9.30 -13.23 -0.33
N PRO A 259 -8.03 -13.68 -0.43
CA PRO A 259 -7.08 -13.51 0.65
C PRO A 259 -6.69 -12.03 0.79
N ILE A 260 -6.54 -11.58 2.04
CA ILE A 260 -6.16 -10.21 2.39
C ILE A 260 -5.06 -10.25 3.43
N ILE A 261 -3.98 -9.49 3.21
CA ILE A 261 -2.95 -9.26 4.21
C ILE A 261 -2.80 -7.77 4.51
N VAL A 262 -2.71 -7.46 5.79
CA VAL A 262 -2.57 -6.08 6.28
C VAL A 262 -1.30 -5.99 7.11
N TYR A 263 -0.47 -4.99 6.84
CA TYR A 263 0.79 -4.73 7.55
C TYR A 263 0.70 -3.43 8.33
N TYR A 264 1.27 -3.45 9.54
CA TYR A 264 1.53 -2.26 10.35
C TYR A 264 2.99 -2.27 10.81
N GLY A 265 3.64 -1.09 10.75
CA GLY A 265 5.02 -0.87 11.17
C GLY A 265 5.21 -0.83 12.68
N ASP A 266 6.29 -0.21 13.10
CA ASP A 266 6.72 -0.11 14.49
C ASP A 266 6.38 1.25 15.12
N ASN A 267 6.86 1.49 16.35
CA ASN A 267 6.67 2.72 17.11
C ASN A 267 5.19 3.09 17.33
N LEU A 268 4.37 2.08 17.63
CA LEU A 268 2.96 2.22 17.97
C LEU A 268 2.81 2.30 19.51
N PRO A 269 2.49 3.48 20.10
CA PRO A 269 2.39 3.64 21.56
C PRO A 269 1.15 2.89 22.10
N GLU A 270 1.26 2.43 23.34
CA GLU A 270 0.13 1.77 24.04
C GLU A 270 -0.90 2.77 24.60
N THR A 271 -0.48 4.01 24.84
CA THR A 271 -1.30 5.09 25.43
C THR A 271 -1.46 6.27 24.46
N ASP A 272 -2.41 7.15 24.77
CA ASP A 272 -2.76 8.32 23.96
C ASP A 272 -1.98 9.61 24.30
N GLU A 273 -0.90 9.49 25.05
CA GLU A 273 -0.01 10.64 25.36
C GLU A 273 0.49 11.36 24.10
N ARG A 274 0.53 10.65 22.97
CA ARG A 274 0.83 11.18 21.62
C ARG A 274 -0.28 10.76 20.67
N PRO A 275 -1.36 11.52 20.57
CA PRO A 275 -2.54 11.15 19.79
C PRO A 275 -2.25 10.87 18.30
N GLU A 276 -1.29 11.60 17.71
CA GLU A 276 -0.87 11.46 16.31
C GLU A 276 -0.18 10.10 16.02
N LEU A 277 0.42 9.48 17.03
CA LEU A 277 0.99 8.13 16.96
C LEU A 277 -0.02 7.07 17.39
N TYR A 278 -0.78 7.36 18.47
CA TYR A 278 -1.76 6.43 19.03
C TYR A 278 -2.89 6.11 18.05
N GLU A 279 -3.20 7.01 17.12
CA GLU A 279 -4.14 6.78 16.02
C GLU A 279 -3.79 5.50 15.23
N TRP A 280 -2.51 5.22 15.00
CA TRP A 280 -2.05 4.02 14.30
C TRP A 280 -2.23 2.74 15.13
N THR A 281 -2.05 2.84 16.44
CA THR A 281 -2.37 1.75 17.36
C THR A 281 -3.86 1.41 17.32
N GLN A 282 -4.72 2.42 17.30
CA GLN A 282 -6.17 2.24 17.20
C GLN A 282 -6.54 1.60 15.86
N ARG A 283 -5.92 2.02 14.76
CA ARG A 283 -6.14 1.42 13.42
C ARG A 283 -5.71 -0.05 13.39
N LEU A 284 -4.56 -0.39 13.95
CA LEU A 284 -4.13 -1.79 14.08
C LEU A 284 -5.15 -2.62 14.87
N ARG A 285 -5.65 -2.10 15.99
CA ARG A 285 -6.68 -2.77 16.80
C ARG A 285 -7.97 -2.97 16.00
N LEU A 286 -8.41 -1.93 15.29
CA LEU A 286 -9.59 -1.98 14.43
C LEU A 286 -9.46 -3.02 13.32
N MET A 287 -8.31 -3.05 12.62
CA MET A 287 -8.06 -4.02 11.57
C MET A 287 -8.04 -5.46 12.09
N ARG A 288 -7.57 -5.70 13.32
CA ARG A 288 -7.66 -7.01 13.96
C ARG A 288 -9.10 -7.41 14.25
N GLN A 289 -9.95 -6.48 14.70
CA GLN A 289 -11.38 -6.74 14.90
C GLN A 289 -12.09 -7.03 13.58
N TRP A 290 -11.79 -6.23 12.53
CA TRP A 290 -12.32 -6.45 11.19
C TRP A 290 -11.92 -7.80 10.62
N ALA A 291 -10.63 -8.15 10.72
CA ALA A 291 -10.11 -9.45 10.29
C ALA A 291 -10.81 -10.61 11.01
N LYS A 292 -11.03 -10.47 12.33
CA LYS A 292 -11.76 -11.49 13.09
C LYS A 292 -13.18 -11.69 12.55
N ILE A 293 -13.90 -10.59 12.30
CA ILE A 293 -15.29 -10.67 11.79
C ILE A 293 -15.31 -11.34 10.40
N LEU A 294 -14.36 -11.01 9.52
CA LEU A 294 -14.26 -11.64 8.19
C LEU A 294 -13.89 -13.12 8.27
N ASN A 295 -12.94 -13.46 9.13
CA ASN A 295 -12.51 -14.85 9.30
C ASN A 295 -13.60 -15.72 9.95
N ASP A 296 -14.39 -15.15 10.86
CA ASP A 296 -15.57 -15.82 11.44
C ASP A 296 -16.66 -16.11 10.35
N GLU A 297 -16.70 -15.32 9.26
CA GLU A 297 -17.56 -15.54 8.08
C GLU A 297 -16.89 -16.46 7.02
N GLY A 298 -15.71 -17.03 7.31
CA GLY A 298 -14.99 -17.94 6.41
C GLY A 298 -13.99 -17.25 5.47
N GLY A 299 -13.58 -16.01 5.77
CA GLY A 299 -12.55 -15.27 5.02
C GLY A 299 -11.11 -15.73 5.34
N ASP A 300 -10.15 -15.21 4.59
CA ASP A 300 -8.70 -15.39 4.79
C ASP A 300 -8.04 -14.01 4.93
N VAL A 301 -8.10 -13.46 6.15
CA VAL A 301 -7.51 -12.16 6.46
C VAL A 301 -6.42 -12.30 7.51
N THR A 302 -5.22 -11.87 7.18
CA THR A 302 -4.05 -11.86 8.08
C THR A 302 -3.67 -10.41 8.40
N VAL A 303 -3.49 -10.08 9.69
CA VAL A 303 -3.01 -8.77 10.14
C VAL A 303 -1.66 -8.93 10.81
N ILE A 304 -0.64 -8.36 10.22
CA ILE A 304 0.75 -8.41 10.65
C ILE A 304 1.14 -7.08 11.30
N HIS A 305 1.61 -7.13 12.53
CA HIS A 305 2.40 -6.07 13.14
C HIS A 305 3.86 -6.46 12.95
N LEU A 306 4.60 -5.74 12.12
CA LEU A 306 5.95 -6.12 11.65
C LEU A 306 6.92 -6.52 12.77
N PRO A 307 6.94 -5.86 13.96
CA PRO A 307 7.77 -6.30 15.07
C PRO A 307 7.46 -7.72 15.56
N LYS A 308 6.23 -8.21 15.39
CA LYS A 308 5.84 -9.56 15.81
C LYS A 308 6.37 -10.67 14.88
N VAL A 309 6.89 -10.29 13.72
CA VAL A 309 7.55 -11.19 12.76
C VAL A 309 9.04 -10.87 12.62
N GLY A 310 9.61 -10.12 13.57
CA GLY A 310 11.05 -9.82 13.64
C GLY A 310 11.51 -8.64 12.79
N LEU A 311 10.60 -7.87 12.20
CA LEU A 311 10.90 -6.67 11.41
C LEU A 311 10.62 -5.43 12.26
N HIS A 312 11.68 -4.78 12.73
CA HIS A 312 11.59 -3.68 13.69
C HIS A 312 11.95 -2.34 13.06
N GLY A 313 11.50 -1.25 13.69
CA GLY A 313 11.82 0.12 13.32
C GLY A 313 11.11 0.64 12.07
N ASN A 314 10.17 -0.11 11.50
CA ASN A 314 9.44 0.31 10.30
C ASN A 314 8.55 1.51 10.56
N THR A 315 8.64 2.48 9.64
CA THR A 315 7.82 3.68 9.62
C THR A 315 6.42 3.41 9.05
N HIS A 316 5.70 4.48 8.73
CA HIS A 316 4.45 4.38 7.96
C HIS A 316 4.67 3.90 6.50
N PHE A 317 5.92 3.88 6.03
CA PHE A 317 6.29 3.49 4.68
C PHE A 317 7.19 2.24 4.64
N PRO A 318 6.71 1.06 5.06
CA PRO A 318 7.55 -0.15 5.09
C PRO A 318 8.17 -0.50 3.73
N MET A 319 7.53 -0.08 2.63
CA MET A 319 8.02 -0.26 1.27
C MET A 319 9.24 0.60 0.91
N SER A 320 9.50 1.65 1.69
CA SER A 320 10.62 2.59 1.49
C SER A 320 11.68 2.53 2.58
N ASP A 321 11.39 1.87 3.69
CA ASP A 321 12.28 1.72 4.84
C ASP A 321 13.57 0.96 4.49
N LEU A 322 14.61 1.10 5.31
CA LEU A 322 15.93 0.50 5.06
C LEU A 322 15.88 -1.03 4.92
N ASN A 323 14.90 -1.68 5.55
CA ASN A 323 14.62 -3.12 5.47
C ASN A 323 13.48 -3.46 4.49
N ASN A 324 13.25 -2.64 3.46
CA ASN A 324 12.14 -2.85 2.51
C ASN A 324 12.24 -4.19 1.73
N VAL A 325 13.45 -4.72 1.55
CA VAL A 325 13.66 -6.02 0.90
C VAL A 325 13.09 -7.14 1.77
N GLU A 326 13.37 -7.12 3.06
CA GLU A 326 12.86 -8.09 4.04
C GLU A 326 11.33 -8.02 4.16
N VAL A 327 10.75 -6.81 4.10
CA VAL A 327 9.29 -6.62 4.03
C VAL A 327 8.72 -7.21 2.74
N ALA A 328 9.40 -7.02 1.61
CA ALA A 328 9.01 -7.61 0.33
C ALA A 328 9.18 -9.15 0.33
N ASP A 329 10.19 -9.70 1.04
CA ASP A 329 10.38 -11.15 1.19
C ASP A 329 9.20 -11.76 1.96
N HIS A 330 8.78 -11.13 3.05
CA HIS A 330 7.61 -11.58 3.80
C HIS A 330 6.35 -11.60 2.91
N LEU A 331 6.13 -10.57 2.10
CA LEU A 331 5.01 -10.54 1.15
C LEU A 331 5.13 -11.64 0.09
N SER A 332 6.33 -11.85 -0.48
CA SER A 332 6.52 -12.91 -1.50
C SER A 332 6.22 -14.29 -0.96
N ASN A 333 6.61 -14.58 0.27
CA ASN A 333 6.29 -15.86 0.92
C ASN A 333 4.77 -16.02 1.09
N TRP A 334 4.07 -14.98 1.55
CA TRP A 334 2.62 -15.00 1.69
C TRP A 334 1.89 -15.20 0.36
N LEU A 335 2.38 -14.58 -0.74
CA LEU A 335 1.84 -14.77 -2.09
C LEU A 335 2.05 -16.20 -2.57
N HIS A 336 3.26 -16.75 -2.35
CA HIS A 336 3.60 -18.11 -2.73
C HIS A 336 2.73 -19.17 -2.02
N GLU A 337 2.56 -19.04 -0.71
CA GLU A 337 1.70 -19.93 0.10
C GLU A 337 0.25 -19.99 -0.40
N ARG A 338 -0.21 -18.96 -1.12
CA ARG A 338 -1.57 -18.86 -1.67
C ARG A 338 -1.67 -19.06 -3.17
N ASN A 339 -0.56 -19.49 -3.82
CA ASN A 339 -0.48 -19.69 -5.28
C ASN A 339 -0.89 -18.43 -6.06
N LEU A 340 -0.46 -17.26 -5.59
CA LEU A 340 -0.73 -15.96 -6.18
C LEU A 340 0.47 -15.40 -6.97
N ASP A 341 1.57 -16.16 -7.03
CA ASP A 341 2.81 -15.77 -7.69
C ASP A 341 3.04 -16.49 -9.04
#